data_bed92b60ba96cd4368f72917cbdc8045
#
_entry.id   bed92b60ba96cd4368f72917cbdc8045
#
_cell.length_a   1.000
_cell.length_b   1.000
_cell.length_c   1.000
_cell.angle_alpha   90.00
_cell.angle_beta   90.00
_cell.angle_gamma   90.00
#
_symmetry.space_group_name_H-M   'P 1'
#
loop_
_entity.id
_entity.type
_entity.pdbx_description
1 polymer ?
#
loop_
_entity_poly.entity_id
_entity_poly.type
_entity_poly.pdbx_seq_one_letter_code
_entity_poly.pdbx_strand_id
1 'polypeptide(L)'
;MSKTFIIEAVMLAVHGQLMLPGQPVTYIIPYTSIQELYELQAGSEPIMLEEEDDGFVKQMIGELITFFEESFNKKKIEKALVAPWRKSPPLPINENVTLMVVLAIDTEAYGEHFDPIETELILSSMKEQAPILTDQFDLIERLIQAEIPVQAFDVEDFEFAVEGDNQV
;
A
#
# COMPACT_ATOMS: atom_id res chain seq x y z
N MET A 1 -0.33 -13.85 15.06
CA MET A 1 -0.89 -12.52 14.73
C MET A 1 -0.21 -11.95 13.50
N SER A 2 -0.98 -11.42 12.57
CA SER A 2 -0.40 -10.78 11.40
C SER A 2 0.06 -9.36 11.74
N LYS A 3 1.14 -8.92 11.11
CA LYS A 3 1.60 -7.54 11.18
C LYS A 3 0.87 -6.74 10.11
N THR A 4 0.56 -5.48 10.42
CA THR A 4 -0.23 -4.62 9.53
C THR A 4 0.60 -3.42 9.11
N PHE A 5 0.50 -3.07 7.83
CA PHE A 5 1.19 -1.91 7.25
C PHE A 5 0.22 -1.16 6.34
N ILE A 6 0.39 0.17 6.30
CA ILE A 6 -0.32 1.02 5.34
C ILE A 6 0.60 1.17 4.13
N ILE A 7 0.08 0.96 2.93
CA ILE A 7 0.91 0.88 1.74
C ILE A 7 0.16 1.42 0.52
N GLU A 8 0.91 1.97 -0.43
CA GLU A 8 0.38 2.25 -1.78
C GLU A 8 0.40 0.95 -2.59
N ALA A 9 -0.63 0.73 -3.38
CA ALA A 9 -0.77 -0.52 -4.13
C ALA A 9 0.40 -0.77 -5.08
N VAL A 10 0.97 0.29 -5.68
CA VAL A 10 2.10 0.15 -6.61
C VAL A 10 3.34 -0.48 -5.96
N MET A 11 3.49 -0.33 -4.65
CA MET A 11 4.61 -0.95 -3.94
C MET A 11 4.61 -2.47 -4.10
N LEU A 12 3.44 -3.08 -4.17
CA LEU A 12 3.32 -4.54 -4.33
C LEU A 12 3.79 -4.99 -5.72
N ALA A 13 3.72 -4.11 -6.71
CA ALA A 13 4.21 -4.39 -8.05
C ALA A 13 5.72 -4.17 -8.16
N VAL A 14 6.22 -3.11 -7.51
CA VAL A 14 7.63 -2.73 -7.60
C VAL A 14 8.52 -3.64 -6.74
N HIS A 15 8.04 -4.02 -5.57
CA HIS A 15 8.80 -4.82 -4.61
C HIS A 15 8.14 -6.18 -4.40
N GLY A 16 8.47 -7.13 -5.26
CA GLY A 16 7.86 -8.47 -5.24
C GLY A 16 8.01 -9.21 -3.92
N GLN A 17 9.07 -8.94 -3.15
CA GLN A 17 9.28 -9.58 -1.86
C GLN A 17 8.17 -9.24 -0.85
N LEU A 18 7.45 -8.14 -1.04
CA LEU A 18 6.32 -7.78 -0.17
C LEU A 18 5.16 -8.77 -0.31
N MET A 19 5.08 -9.47 -1.43
CA MET A 19 4.05 -10.47 -1.69
C MET A 19 4.42 -11.85 -1.16
N LEU A 20 5.67 -12.04 -0.72
CA LEU A 20 6.19 -13.34 -0.27
C LEU A 20 6.87 -13.24 1.09
N PRO A 21 6.21 -12.64 2.10
CA PRO A 21 6.79 -12.60 3.44
C PRO A 21 6.77 -14.00 4.07
N GLY A 22 7.69 -14.24 5.00
CA GLY A 22 7.77 -15.52 5.71
C GLY A 22 6.73 -15.69 6.81
N GLN A 23 5.96 -14.64 7.11
CA GLN A 23 4.92 -14.63 8.14
C GLN A 23 3.68 -13.91 7.62
N PRO A 24 2.51 -14.14 8.25
CA PRO A 24 1.28 -13.44 7.83
C PRO A 24 1.41 -11.91 7.97
N VAL A 25 1.01 -11.22 6.91
CA VAL A 25 1.02 -9.75 6.84
C VAL A 25 -0.32 -9.27 6.26
N THR A 26 -0.82 -8.17 6.81
CA THR A 26 -1.98 -7.48 6.28
C THR A 26 -1.55 -6.11 5.77
N TYR A 27 -1.88 -5.80 4.52
CA TYR A 27 -1.65 -4.47 3.95
C TYR A 27 -2.98 -3.75 3.85
N ILE A 28 -3.04 -2.53 4.38
CA ILE A 28 -4.20 -1.66 4.25
C ILE A 28 -3.87 -0.65 3.17
N ILE A 29 -4.72 -0.58 2.15
CA ILE A 29 -4.48 0.20 0.94
C ILE A 29 -5.59 1.23 0.78
N PRO A 30 -5.27 2.55 0.78
CA PRO A 30 -6.26 3.56 0.44
C PRO A 30 -6.77 3.35 -0.99
N TYR A 31 -8.06 3.50 -1.19
CA TYR A 31 -8.69 3.22 -2.49
C TYR A 31 -8.10 4.06 -3.62
N THR A 32 -7.73 5.31 -3.36
CA THR A 32 -7.10 6.18 -4.35
C THR A 32 -5.83 5.56 -4.92
N SER A 33 -5.08 4.85 -4.08
CA SER A 33 -3.87 4.15 -4.51
C SER A 33 -4.18 3.03 -5.51
N ILE A 34 -5.33 2.37 -5.35
CA ILE A 34 -5.77 1.36 -6.32
C ILE A 34 -6.14 2.03 -7.65
N GLN A 35 -6.81 3.18 -7.59
CA GLN A 35 -7.15 3.94 -8.80
C GLN A 35 -5.89 4.36 -9.56
N GLU A 36 -4.80 4.67 -8.86
CA GLU A 36 -3.52 4.96 -9.50
C GLU A 36 -3.00 3.79 -10.33
N LEU A 37 -3.24 2.55 -9.92
CA LEU A 37 -2.82 1.39 -10.71
C LEU A 37 -3.47 1.40 -12.09
N TYR A 38 -4.75 1.77 -12.16
CA TYR A 38 -5.45 1.86 -13.44
C TYR A 38 -4.85 2.97 -14.31
N GLU A 39 -4.49 4.09 -13.71
CA GLU A 39 -3.86 5.19 -14.44
C GLU A 39 -2.49 4.77 -14.97
N LEU A 40 -1.70 4.07 -14.16
CA LEU A 40 -0.38 3.57 -14.56
C LEU A 40 -0.50 2.53 -15.67
N GLN A 41 -1.51 1.67 -15.62
CA GLN A 41 -1.75 0.67 -16.65
C GLN A 41 -2.14 1.31 -17.97
N ALA A 42 -2.98 2.34 -17.92
CA ALA A 42 -3.46 3.03 -19.13
C ALA A 42 -2.39 3.94 -19.74
N GLY A 43 -1.42 4.39 -18.94
CA GLY A 43 -0.36 5.28 -19.38
C GLY A 43 0.71 4.54 -20.19
N SER A 44 1.44 5.31 -21.01
CA SER A 44 2.54 4.77 -21.80
C SER A 44 3.91 5.10 -21.22
N GLU A 45 3.95 5.92 -20.15
CA GLU A 45 5.20 6.32 -19.56
C GLU A 45 5.84 5.18 -18.74
N PRO A 46 7.19 5.08 -18.74
CA PRO A 46 7.85 4.07 -17.94
C PRO A 46 7.73 4.37 -16.46
N ILE A 47 7.57 3.33 -15.67
CA ILE A 47 7.53 3.42 -14.21
C ILE A 47 8.92 3.20 -13.64
N MET A 48 9.71 2.34 -14.28
CA MET A 48 11.07 2.00 -13.86
C MET A 48 12.08 2.51 -14.87
N LEU A 49 13.30 2.75 -14.41
CA LEU A 49 14.39 3.23 -15.25
C LEU A 49 14.85 2.18 -16.29
N GLU A 50 14.91 0.92 -15.87
CA GLU A 50 15.32 -0.17 -16.73
C GLU A 50 14.11 -0.72 -17.49
N GLU A 51 14.23 -0.89 -18.79
CA GLU A 51 13.13 -1.37 -19.64
C GLU A 51 12.61 -2.75 -19.21
N GLU A 52 13.52 -3.65 -18.83
CA GLU A 52 13.16 -4.99 -18.38
C GLU A 52 12.38 -4.95 -17.07
N ASP A 53 12.83 -4.14 -16.10
CA ASP A 53 12.15 -3.95 -14.84
C ASP A 53 10.78 -3.30 -15.04
N ASP A 54 10.70 -2.33 -15.94
CA ASP A 54 9.45 -1.64 -16.26
C ASP A 54 8.41 -2.60 -16.81
N GLY A 55 8.82 -3.49 -17.73
CA GLY A 55 7.92 -4.52 -18.27
C GLY A 55 7.40 -5.45 -17.19
N PHE A 56 8.26 -5.87 -16.26
CA PHE A 56 7.88 -6.75 -15.17
C PHE A 56 6.89 -6.04 -14.22
N VAL A 57 7.17 -4.79 -13.84
CA VAL A 57 6.29 -4.04 -12.95
C VAL A 57 4.92 -3.82 -13.60
N LYS A 58 4.87 -3.49 -14.89
CA LYS A 58 3.61 -3.33 -15.61
C LYS A 58 2.80 -4.62 -15.65
N GLN A 59 3.48 -5.75 -15.81
CA GLN A 59 2.81 -7.06 -15.74
C GLN A 59 2.21 -7.29 -14.37
N MET A 60 2.95 -6.98 -13.30
CA MET A 60 2.46 -7.15 -11.93
C MET A 60 1.29 -6.23 -11.63
N ILE A 61 1.30 -5.01 -12.16
CA ILE A 61 0.15 -4.10 -12.04
C ILE A 61 -1.09 -4.74 -12.68
N GLY A 62 -0.93 -5.31 -13.86
CA GLY A 62 -2.02 -6.02 -14.54
C GLY A 62 -2.57 -7.17 -13.72
N GLU A 63 -1.71 -7.93 -13.07
CA GLU A 63 -2.12 -9.05 -12.22
C GLU A 63 -2.88 -8.56 -10.97
N LEU A 64 -2.42 -7.47 -10.35
CA LEU A 64 -3.11 -6.88 -9.21
C LEU A 64 -4.50 -6.36 -9.62
N ILE A 65 -4.59 -5.68 -10.75
CA ILE A 65 -5.87 -5.18 -11.26
C ILE A 65 -6.82 -6.35 -11.51
N THR A 66 -6.34 -7.43 -12.13
CA THR A 66 -7.14 -8.63 -12.36
C THR A 66 -7.66 -9.20 -11.04
N PHE A 67 -6.82 -9.23 -10.00
CA PHE A 67 -7.22 -9.69 -8.67
C PHE A 67 -8.34 -8.81 -8.10
N PHE A 68 -8.18 -7.48 -8.16
CA PHE A 68 -9.20 -6.56 -7.65
C PHE A 68 -10.51 -6.62 -8.45
N GLU A 69 -10.44 -6.96 -9.73
CA GLU A 69 -11.61 -7.05 -10.61
C GLU A 69 -12.34 -8.39 -10.52
N GLU A 70 -11.76 -9.39 -9.86
CA GLU A 70 -12.47 -10.65 -9.63
C GLU A 70 -13.78 -10.36 -8.91
N SER A 71 -14.86 -10.99 -9.36
CA SER A 71 -16.23 -10.68 -8.93
C SER A 71 -16.38 -10.60 -7.40
N PHE A 72 -15.84 -11.58 -6.69
CA PHE A 72 -15.97 -11.63 -5.24
C PHE A 72 -15.15 -10.54 -4.55
N ASN A 73 -13.92 -10.31 -5.02
CA ASN A 73 -13.06 -9.26 -4.48
C ASN A 73 -13.64 -7.88 -4.74
N LYS A 74 -14.18 -7.66 -5.93
CA LYS A 74 -14.81 -6.40 -6.28
C LYS A 74 -15.98 -6.08 -5.36
N LYS A 75 -16.80 -7.09 -5.03
CA LYS A 75 -17.91 -6.92 -4.09
C LYS A 75 -17.42 -6.54 -2.70
N LYS A 76 -16.30 -7.12 -2.24
CA LYS A 76 -15.71 -6.78 -0.95
C LYS A 76 -15.21 -5.34 -0.95
N ILE A 77 -14.56 -4.90 -2.02
CA ILE A 77 -14.07 -3.52 -2.14
C ILE A 77 -15.24 -2.54 -2.10
N GLU A 78 -16.34 -2.86 -2.79
CA GLU A 78 -17.54 -2.02 -2.78
C GLU A 78 -18.08 -1.78 -1.37
N LYS A 79 -17.87 -2.73 -0.45
CA LYS A 79 -18.27 -2.55 0.96
C LYS A 79 -17.49 -1.42 1.64
N ALA A 80 -16.23 -1.22 1.27
CA ALA A 80 -15.43 -0.13 1.80
C ALA A 80 -15.89 1.23 1.27
N LEU A 81 -16.45 1.26 0.06
CA LEU A 81 -16.78 2.50 -0.63
C LEU A 81 -18.11 3.13 -0.19
N VAL A 82 -18.86 2.47 0.69
CA VAL A 82 -20.16 2.98 1.14
C VAL A 82 -20.05 4.03 2.25
N ALA A 83 -18.91 4.13 2.92
CA ALA A 83 -18.71 5.11 3.98
C ALA A 83 -17.22 5.42 4.16
N PRO A 84 -16.88 6.67 4.52
CA PRO A 84 -15.50 7.04 4.80
C PRO A 84 -14.89 6.20 5.93
N TRP A 85 -13.62 5.87 5.77
CA TRP A 85 -12.80 5.11 6.74
C TRP A 85 -13.28 3.69 7.01
N ARG A 86 -14.25 3.21 6.25
CA ARG A 86 -14.70 1.84 6.35
C ARG A 86 -13.70 0.95 5.58
N LYS A 87 -13.29 -0.13 6.23
CA LYS A 87 -12.39 -1.09 5.60
C LYS A 87 -13.21 -2.18 4.89
N SER A 88 -12.69 -2.66 3.77
CA SER A 88 -13.27 -3.81 3.11
C SER A 88 -13.11 -5.06 3.99
N PRO A 89 -13.93 -6.09 3.77
CA PRO A 89 -13.58 -7.42 4.27
C PRO A 89 -12.20 -7.84 3.75
N PRO A 90 -11.51 -8.76 4.44
CA PRO A 90 -10.18 -9.20 4.01
C PRO A 90 -10.17 -9.80 2.61
N LEU A 91 -9.13 -9.47 1.86
CA LEU A 91 -8.88 -9.96 0.50
C LEU A 91 -7.60 -10.81 0.52
N PRO A 92 -7.69 -12.12 0.86
CA PRO A 92 -6.48 -12.96 0.85
C PRO A 92 -5.99 -13.10 -0.58
N ILE A 93 -4.74 -12.69 -0.84
CA ILE A 93 -4.15 -12.82 -2.16
C ILE A 93 -3.24 -14.04 -2.25
N ASN A 94 -2.65 -14.44 -1.13
CA ASN A 94 -1.91 -15.69 -1.03
C ASN A 94 -1.89 -16.15 0.43
N GLU A 95 -1.13 -17.18 0.72
CA GLU A 95 -1.08 -17.82 2.03
C GLU A 95 -0.73 -16.86 3.17
N ASN A 96 0.19 -15.93 2.92
CA ASN A 96 0.69 -15.03 3.95
C ASN A 96 0.29 -13.57 3.78
N VAL A 97 -0.37 -13.20 2.69
CA VAL A 97 -0.70 -11.80 2.42
C VAL A 97 -2.21 -11.61 2.30
N THR A 98 -2.73 -10.70 3.12
CA THR A 98 -4.12 -10.26 3.08
C THR A 98 -4.14 -8.77 2.80
N LEU A 99 -5.03 -8.34 1.91
CA LEU A 99 -5.21 -6.93 1.60
C LEU A 99 -6.53 -6.45 2.18
N MET A 100 -6.58 -5.20 2.61
CA MET A 100 -7.82 -4.53 3.00
C MET A 100 -7.81 -3.14 2.38
N VAL A 101 -8.95 -2.74 1.82
CA VAL A 101 -9.09 -1.44 1.16
C VAL A 101 -9.85 -0.50 2.09
N VAL A 102 -9.44 0.76 2.15
CA VAL A 102 -10.10 1.78 2.95
C VAL A 102 -10.39 3.01 2.09
N LEU A 103 -11.57 3.61 2.29
CA LEU A 103 -11.90 4.87 1.63
C LEU A 103 -11.46 6.02 2.54
N ALA A 104 -10.25 6.51 2.30
CA ALA A 104 -9.69 7.63 3.06
C ALA A 104 -10.27 8.96 2.56
N ILE A 105 -10.49 9.88 3.49
CA ILE A 105 -11.00 11.22 3.19
C ILE A 105 -10.22 12.26 4.01
N ASP A 106 -10.56 13.52 3.85
CA ASP A 106 -9.96 14.66 4.57
C ASP A 106 -8.47 14.83 4.21
N THR A 107 -8.17 14.66 2.93
CA THR A 107 -6.80 14.67 2.42
C THR A 107 -6.16 16.07 2.43
N GLU A 108 -6.89 17.09 2.89
CA GLU A 108 -6.37 18.45 3.02
C GLU A 108 -5.73 18.71 4.38
N ALA A 109 -5.86 17.79 5.34
CA ALA A 109 -5.41 17.99 6.72
C ALA A 109 -3.93 18.37 6.83
N TYR A 110 -3.08 17.88 5.92
CA TYR A 110 -1.65 18.18 5.90
C TYR A 110 -1.23 18.79 4.56
N GLY A 111 -2.15 19.50 3.89
CA GLY A 111 -1.97 19.97 2.52
C GLY A 111 -0.81 20.94 2.28
N GLU A 112 -0.24 21.54 3.34
CA GLU A 112 0.91 22.43 3.19
C GLU A 112 2.21 21.67 2.92
N HIS A 113 2.30 20.41 3.37
CA HIS A 113 3.54 19.63 3.31
C HIS A 113 3.42 18.32 2.57
N PHE A 114 2.20 17.84 2.36
CA PHE A 114 1.95 16.53 1.78
C PHE A 114 0.85 16.61 0.73
N ASP A 115 0.99 15.81 -0.32
CA ASP A 115 -0.05 15.72 -1.33
C ASP A 115 -1.24 14.88 -0.81
N PRO A 116 -2.38 14.84 -1.53
CA PRO A 116 -3.55 14.09 -1.05
C PRO A 116 -3.28 12.62 -0.79
N ILE A 117 -2.50 11.95 -1.62
CA ILE A 117 -2.21 10.52 -1.45
C ILE A 117 -1.33 10.30 -0.22
N GLU A 118 -0.32 11.13 -0.05
CA GLU A 118 0.54 11.08 1.13
C GLU A 118 -0.27 11.32 2.40
N THR A 119 -1.20 12.27 2.36
CA THR A 119 -2.08 12.55 3.48
C THR A 119 -2.98 11.37 3.81
N GLU A 120 -3.49 10.67 2.80
CA GLU A 120 -4.28 9.45 3.00
C GLU A 120 -3.49 8.38 3.74
N LEU A 121 -2.21 8.21 3.39
CA LEU A 121 -1.34 7.28 4.09
C LEU A 121 -1.16 7.67 5.55
N ILE A 122 -0.93 8.96 5.81
CA ILE A 122 -0.74 9.47 7.17
C ILE A 122 -2.00 9.24 8.02
N LEU A 123 -3.16 9.63 7.52
CA LEU A 123 -4.41 9.50 8.26
C LEU A 123 -4.78 8.03 8.48
N SER A 124 -4.55 7.19 7.49
CA SER A 124 -4.78 5.75 7.62
C SER A 124 -3.87 5.15 8.69
N SER A 125 -2.60 5.55 8.71
CA SER A 125 -1.63 5.09 9.70
C SER A 125 -2.07 5.47 11.12
N MET A 126 -2.54 6.71 11.30
CA MET A 126 -3.03 7.16 12.60
C MET A 126 -4.24 6.37 13.07
N LYS A 127 -5.22 6.16 12.17
CA LYS A 127 -6.44 5.45 12.53
C LYS A 127 -6.21 3.97 12.82
N GLU A 128 -5.33 3.34 12.07
CA GLU A 128 -5.08 1.91 12.21
C GLU A 128 -3.94 1.61 13.19
N GLN A 129 -3.21 2.63 13.63
CA GLN A 129 -2.03 2.48 14.48
C GLN A 129 -1.04 1.48 13.88
N ALA A 130 -0.82 1.63 12.57
CA ALA A 130 0.07 0.78 11.78
C ALA A 130 1.06 1.65 11.02
N PRO A 131 2.32 1.22 10.86
CA PRO A 131 3.30 2.03 10.15
C PRO A 131 3.01 2.12 8.66
N ILE A 132 3.47 3.21 8.05
CA ILE A 132 3.46 3.38 6.62
C ILE A 132 4.67 2.63 6.07
N LEU A 133 4.47 1.83 5.02
CA LEU A 133 5.56 1.16 4.31
C LEU A 133 5.73 1.86 2.97
N THR A 134 6.90 2.46 2.75
CA THR A 134 7.17 3.24 1.54
C THR A 134 8.63 3.13 1.12
N ASP A 135 8.89 3.27 -0.19
CA ASP A 135 10.24 3.35 -0.74
C ASP A 135 10.66 4.80 -1.04
N GLN A 136 9.81 5.76 -0.69
CA GLN A 136 10.07 7.18 -0.94
C GLN A 136 10.81 7.79 0.25
N PHE A 137 12.12 7.87 0.16
CA PHE A 137 12.95 8.45 1.23
C PHE A 137 12.58 9.91 1.50
N ASP A 138 12.19 10.65 0.46
CA ASP A 138 11.74 12.03 0.61
C ASP A 138 10.50 12.12 1.52
N LEU A 139 9.56 11.21 1.36
CA LEU A 139 8.38 11.18 2.21
C LEU A 139 8.76 10.91 3.68
N ILE A 140 9.65 9.94 3.90
CA ILE A 140 10.12 9.63 5.25
C ILE A 140 10.77 10.85 5.90
N GLU A 141 11.64 11.56 5.16
CA GLU A 141 12.30 12.76 5.64
C GLU A 141 11.30 13.86 6.02
N ARG A 142 10.29 14.08 5.17
CA ARG A 142 9.26 15.09 5.44
C ARG A 142 8.40 14.74 6.65
N LEU A 143 8.11 13.45 6.84
CA LEU A 143 7.37 12.99 8.03
C LEU A 143 8.15 13.27 9.31
N ILE A 144 9.45 13.05 9.28
CA ILE A 144 10.34 13.32 10.42
C ILE A 144 10.41 14.82 10.70
N GLN A 145 10.65 15.62 9.67
CA GLN A 145 10.79 17.07 9.82
C GLN A 145 9.50 17.74 10.31
N ALA A 146 8.35 17.26 9.85
CA ALA A 146 7.07 17.80 10.26
C ALA A 146 6.56 17.22 11.60
N GLU A 147 7.35 16.32 12.20
CA GLU A 147 7.00 15.68 13.48
C GLU A 147 5.62 15.01 13.45
N ILE A 148 5.30 14.36 12.32
CA ILE A 148 4.04 13.64 12.19
C ILE A 148 4.09 12.39 13.08
N PRO A 149 3.05 12.14 13.90
CA PRO A 149 3.09 11.04 14.89
C PRO A 149 2.76 9.68 14.26
N VAL A 150 3.50 9.29 13.23
CA VAL A 150 3.37 7.98 12.58
C VAL A 150 4.76 7.37 12.39
N GLN A 151 4.81 6.06 12.27
CA GLN A 151 6.04 5.36 11.92
C GLN A 151 6.06 5.12 10.41
N ALA A 152 7.23 5.23 9.81
CA ALA A 152 7.41 4.93 8.39
C ALA A 152 8.56 3.93 8.25
N PHE A 153 8.29 2.84 7.55
CA PHE A 153 9.26 1.77 7.29
C PHE A 153 9.62 1.78 5.82
N ASP A 154 10.90 1.58 5.52
CA ASP A 154 11.31 1.22 4.16
C ASP A 154 11.25 -0.31 4.00
N VAL A 155 11.59 -0.82 2.82
CA VAL A 155 11.52 -2.26 2.56
C VAL A 155 12.48 -3.05 3.46
N GLU A 156 13.65 -2.50 3.74
CA GLU A 156 14.62 -3.13 4.63
C GLU A 156 14.08 -3.23 6.06
N ASP A 157 13.46 -2.16 6.57
CA ASP A 157 12.81 -2.16 7.88
C ASP A 157 11.69 -3.20 7.94
N PHE A 158 10.93 -3.31 6.86
CA PHE A 158 9.86 -4.31 6.75
C PHE A 158 10.41 -5.72 6.84
N GLU A 159 11.47 -6.01 6.10
CA GLU A 159 12.09 -7.34 6.11
C GLU A 159 12.58 -7.69 7.51
N PHE A 160 13.22 -6.74 8.19
CA PHE A 160 13.67 -6.94 9.55
C PHE A 160 12.49 -7.19 10.50
N ALA A 161 11.42 -6.41 10.39
CA ALA A 161 10.26 -6.52 11.27
C ALA A 161 9.51 -7.84 11.09
N VAL A 162 9.44 -8.35 9.86
CA VAL A 162 8.64 -9.54 9.54
C VAL A 162 9.50 -10.81 9.59
N GLU A 163 10.73 -10.75 9.07
CA GLU A 163 11.60 -11.92 8.94
C GLU A 163 12.59 -12.05 10.09
N GLY A 164 12.97 -10.92 10.70
CA GLY A 164 13.96 -10.90 11.76
C GLY A 164 13.57 -11.70 13.00
N ASP A 165 12.27 -11.78 13.31
CA ASP A 165 11.75 -12.52 14.45
C ASP A 165 11.98 -14.02 14.34
N ASN A 166 12.29 -14.51 13.13
CA ASN A 166 12.55 -15.93 12.88
C ASN A 166 14.05 -16.30 12.92
N GLN A 167 14.90 -15.31 13.08
CA GLN A 167 16.34 -15.50 13.12
C GLN A 167 16.83 -15.59 14.57
N VAL A 168 16.54 -16.70 15.18
CA VAL A 168 16.97 -16.94 16.55
C VAL A 168 18.17 -17.87 16.55
#